data_2564026788c2a3bce316b74a2dcc67a3
#
_entry.id   2564026788c2a3bce316b74a2dcc67a3
#
_cell.length_a   1.000
_cell.length_b   1.000
_cell.length_c   1.000
_cell.angle_alpha   90.00
_cell.angle_beta   90.00
_cell.angle_gamma   90.00
#
_symmetry.space_group_name_H-M   'P 1'
#
loop_
_entity.id
_entity.type
_entity.pdbx_description
1 polymer ?
#
loop_
_entity_poly.entity_id
_entity_poly.type
_entity_poly.pdbx_seq_one_letter_code
_entity_poly.pdbx_strand_id
1 'polypeptide(L)'
;MEKIVETIPKERIEAFDHTSAYFPGKKVCMFDIETTGLSPMNSFTYIIGVNIKVGDDWQIIQLFNDDGRSEPEMINAFFDIISDYDVLVEFNGDRFDIPYIEKRMNAITNKFHIKFNNGFNKIRSFDLMKCIKPYKYALGLPNIKQKTIEKYLGIDRVDTFNGGQLIDVYLNFLTTDDAKSRELVLRHNRDDMEGMLYLGGVLAIDMMTKGNLSLENFSVKDIAGKLFFIMDLNLETGLTKHISSSSYGAAIDAEDDWAGLRIPIFAGKLNYYLGTKEKDGAITKDGYFVTALSNYSGNSALYKDSARSKSGYVMLDDTFLGNEDLIVEYAKHMIYEIMKYNGK
;
A
#
# COMPACT_ATOMS: atom_id res chain seq x y z
N MET A 1 4.88 -2.76 -32.65
CA MET A 1 4.65 -2.20 -31.28
C MET A 1 4.73 -0.69 -31.31
N GLU A 2 3.73 -0.04 -30.75
CA GLU A 2 3.72 1.40 -30.57
C GLU A 2 4.11 1.77 -29.11
N LYS A 3 4.89 2.84 -28.95
CA LYS A 3 5.24 3.40 -27.63
C LYS A 3 4.60 4.76 -27.49
N ILE A 4 3.71 4.92 -26.52
CA ILE A 4 3.01 6.17 -26.23
C ILE A 4 3.54 6.70 -24.89
N VAL A 5 3.80 8.00 -24.78
CA VAL A 5 4.33 8.64 -23.57
C VAL A 5 3.49 9.85 -23.25
N GLU A 6 3.00 9.92 -22.02
CA GLU A 6 2.28 11.09 -21.47
C GLU A 6 2.98 11.54 -20.19
N THR A 7 3.16 12.86 -20.04
CA THR A 7 3.72 13.44 -18.81
C THR A 7 2.59 13.85 -17.87
N ILE A 8 2.67 13.40 -16.62
CA ILE A 8 1.81 13.81 -15.51
C ILE A 8 2.58 14.81 -14.66
N PRO A 9 2.19 16.08 -14.65
CA PRO A 9 2.87 17.11 -13.89
C PRO A 9 2.87 16.81 -12.39
N LYS A 10 3.97 17.15 -11.71
CA LYS A 10 4.14 16.97 -10.27
C LYS A 10 2.94 17.49 -9.47
N GLU A 11 2.46 18.69 -9.79
CA GLU A 11 1.39 19.36 -9.06
C GLU A 11 0.09 18.55 -9.01
N ARG A 12 -0.12 17.67 -9.98
CA ARG A 12 -1.32 16.83 -10.06
C ARG A 12 -1.33 15.70 -9.04
N ILE A 13 -0.17 15.24 -8.63
CA ILE A 13 -0.02 14.04 -7.79
C ILE A 13 0.80 14.29 -6.52
N GLU A 14 1.30 15.50 -6.29
CA GLU A 14 2.21 15.83 -5.19
C GLU A 14 1.69 15.37 -3.82
N ALA A 15 0.39 15.56 -3.56
CA ALA A 15 -0.25 15.15 -2.32
C ALA A 15 -0.32 13.61 -2.13
N PHE A 16 -0.03 12.84 -3.17
CA PHE A 16 -0.11 11.37 -3.18
C PHE A 16 1.24 10.70 -3.36
N ASP A 17 2.26 11.42 -3.84
CA ASP A 17 3.57 10.84 -4.14
C ASP A 17 4.45 10.72 -2.90
N HIS A 18 4.25 9.66 -2.15
CA HIS A 18 5.07 9.30 -1.00
C HIS A 18 6.15 8.25 -1.32
N THR A 19 6.37 7.97 -2.61
CA THR A 19 7.31 6.92 -3.03
C THR A 19 8.74 7.18 -2.59
N SER A 20 9.22 8.43 -2.66
CA SER A 20 10.58 8.79 -2.23
C SER A 20 10.78 8.68 -0.72
N ALA A 21 9.76 9.00 0.08
CA ALA A 21 9.80 8.84 1.53
C ALA A 21 9.73 7.37 1.94
N TYR A 22 8.92 6.58 1.23
CA TYR A 22 8.74 5.16 1.52
C TYR A 22 9.92 4.29 1.07
N PHE A 23 10.58 4.66 -0.02
CA PHE A 23 11.74 3.97 -0.60
C PHE A 23 12.98 4.90 -0.67
N PRO A 24 13.54 5.32 0.47
CA PRO A 24 14.60 6.32 0.48
C PRO A 24 15.81 5.87 -0.33
N GLY A 25 16.27 6.75 -1.25
CA GLY A 25 17.43 6.52 -2.10
C GLY A 25 17.24 5.46 -3.20
N LYS A 26 15.98 5.00 -3.45
CA LYS A 26 15.66 4.01 -4.47
C LYS A 26 14.97 4.65 -5.67
N LYS A 27 15.30 4.16 -6.86
CA LYS A 27 14.58 4.47 -8.08
C LYS A 27 13.35 3.54 -8.16
N VAL A 28 12.18 4.14 -8.24
CA VAL A 28 10.89 3.43 -8.26
C VAL A 28 10.24 3.60 -9.62
N CYS A 29 9.72 2.50 -10.18
CA CYS A 29 8.79 2.50 -11.30
C CYS A 29 7.55 1.69 -10.92
N MET A 30 6.47 1.86 -11.70
CA MET A 30 5.22 1.11 -11.50
C MET A 30 4.82 0.47 -12.82
N PHE A 31 4.10 -0.65 -12.77
CA PHE A 31 3.60 -1.28 -14.00
C PHE A 31 2.28 -2.00 -13.79
N ASP A 32 1.57 -2.19 -14.90
CA ASP A 32 0.34 -2.95 -15.04
C ASP A 32 0.24 -3.51 -16.45
N ILE A 33 -0.49 -4.62 -16.65
CA ILE A 33 -0.66 -5.23 -17.97
C ILE A 33 -2.12 -5.42 -18.35
N GLU A 34 -2.37 -5.33 -19.67
CA GLU A 34 -3.62 -5.72 -20.28
C GLU A 34 -3.42 -6.98 -21.15
N THR A 35 -4.32 -7.92 -20.99
CA THR A 35 -4.20 -9.24 -21.64
C THR A 35 -5.48 -9.66 -22.35
N THR A 36 -5.36 -10.46 -23.40
CA THR A 36 -6.51 -11.00 -24.13
C THR A 36 -7.18 -12.19 -23.42
N GLY A 37 -6.83 -12.45 -22.17
CA GLY A 37 -7.43 -13.48 -21.33
C GLY A 37 -6.57 -13.84 -20.13
N LEU A 38 -7.14 -14.58 -19.20
CA LEU A 38 -6.48 -14.93 -17.93
C LEU A 38 -5.44 -16.06 -18.04
N SER A 39 -5.47 -16.83 -19.13
CA SER A 39 -4.55 -17.97 -19.34
C SER A 39 -3.38 -17.57 -20.24
N PRO A 40 -2.16 -17.41 -19.72
CA PRO A 40 -0.99 -17.02 -20.54
C PRO A 40 -0.62 -18.02 -21.63
N MET A 41 -1.16 -19.25 -21.60
CA MET A 41 -0.95 -20.24 -22.65
C MET A 41 -1.86 -20.02 -23.86
N ASN A 42 -3.03 -19.42 -23.67
CA ASN A 42 -4.08 -19.27 -24.69
C ASN A 42 -4.38 -17.80 -25.03
N SER A 43 -3.67 -16.88 -24.41
CA SER A 43 -3.85 -15.44 -24.59
C SER A 43 -2.47 -14.74 -24.59
N PHE A 44 -2.45 -13.46 -24.84
CA PHE A 44 -1.22 -12.66 -24.92
C PHE A 44 -1.43 -11.28 -24.33
N THR A 45 -0.32 -10.60 -24.01
CA THR A 45 -0.32 -9.24 -23.50
C THR A 45 -0.46 -8.25 -24.65
N TYR A 46 -1.38 -7.28 -24.52
CA TYR A 46 -1.56 -6.28 -25.57
C TYR A 46 -1.22 -4.85 -25.13
N ILE A 47 -1.14 -4.56 -23.83
CA ILE A 47 -0.53 -3.34 -23.29
C ILE A 47 0.34 -3.71 -22.09
N ILE A 48 1.48 -3.05 -21.97
CA ILE A 48 2.24 -2.92 -20.73
C ILE A 48 2.33 -1.43 -20.43
N GLY A 49 1.67 -1.01 -19.36
CA GLY A 49 1.78 0.34 -18.81
C GLY A 49 2.95 0.43 -17.83
N VAL A 50 3.73 1.51 -17.89
CA VAL A 50 4.84 1.76 -16.97
C VAL A 50 4.82 3.22 -16.53
N ASN A 51 4.84 3.46 -15.22
CA ASN A 51 5.08 4.79 -14.66
C ASN A 51 6.55 4.92 -14.26
N ILE A 52 7.19 5.98 -14.72
CA ILE A 52 8.55 6.34 -14.34
C ILE A 52 8.61 7.80 -13.90
N LYS A 53 9.53 8.13 -12.98
CA LYS A 53 9.78 9.52 -12.57
C LYS A 53 10.90 10.12 -13.42
N VAL A 54 10.65 11.29 -14.02
CA VAL A 54 11.60 12.03 -14.84
C VAL A 54 11.69 13.47 -14.32
N GLY A 55 12.78 13.78 -13.63
CA GLY A 55 12.84 15.00 -12.83
C GLY A 55 11.86 14.94 -11.68
N ASP A 56 10.98 15.93 -11.58
CA ASP A 56 9.92 15.99 -10.58
C ASP A 56 8.58 15.44 -11.10
N ASP A 57 8.43 15.27 -12.40
CA ASP A 57 7.22 14.79 -13.05
C ASP A 57 7.20 13.26 -13.15
N TRP A 58 6.00 12.70 -13.33
CA TRP A 58 5.85 11.30 -13.73
C TRP A 58 5.52 11.19 -15.22
N GLN A 59 5.97 10.10 -15.82
CA GLN A 59 5.59 9.73 -17.17
C GLN A 59 4.86 8.39 -17.16
N ILE A 60 3.72 8.34 -17.83
CA ILE A 60 3.03 7.11 -18.18
C ILE A 60 3.54 6.70 -19.56
N ILE A 61 4.15 5.53 -19.63
CA ILE A 61 4.60 4.90 -20.88
C ILE A 61 3.67 3.73 -21.14
N GLN A 62 3.02 3.71 -22.29
CA GLN A 62 2.25 2.57 -22.74
C GLN A 62 2.98 1.90 -23.90
N LEU A 63 3.31 0.63 -23.72
CA LEU A 63 3.81 -0.24 -24.79
C LEU A 63 2.60 -1.00 -25.33
N PHE A 64 2.22 -0.70 -26.56
CA PHE A 64 0.99 -1.20 -27.18
C PHE A 64 1.29 -2.17 -28.33
N ASN A 65 0.72 -3.35 -28.25
CA ASN A 65 0.78 -4.36 -29.30
C ASN A 65 -0.29 -4.06 -30.37
N ASP A 66 0.03 -3.13 -31.26
CA ASP A 66 -0.88 -2.55 -32.26
C ASP A 66 -1.18 -3.48 -33.44
N ASP A 67 -0.43 -4.57 -33.58
CA ASP A 67 -0.53 -5.53 -34.70
C ASP A 67 -0.89 -6.97 -34.27
N GLY A 68 -1.07 -7.20 -32.95
CA GLY A 68 -1.33 -8.52 -32.37
C GLY A 68 -0.14 -9.49 -32.43
N ARG A 69 1.08 -9.01 -32.81
CA ARG A 69 2.27 -9.84 -33.02
C ARG A 69 3.50 -9.33 -32.27
N SER A 70 3.50 -8.08 -31.89
CA SER A 70 4.65 -7.38 -31.27
C SER A 70 4.81 -7.68 -29.77
N GLU A 71 4.13 -8.68 -29.20
CA GLU A 71 4.27 -9.02 -27.77
C GLU A 71 5.73 -9.28 -27.37
N PRO A 72 6.57 -10.00 -28.15
CA PRO A 72 7.97 -10.21 -27.77
C PRO A 72 8.79 -8.92 -27.72
N GLU A 73 8.57 -8.02 -28.66
CA GLU A 73 9.22 -6.70 -28.71
C GLU A 73 8.81 -5.84 -27.50
N MET A 74 7.51 -5.85 -27.20
CA MET A 74 6.93 -5.11 -26.07
C MET A 74 7.49 -5.59 -24.73
N ILE A 75 7.62 -6.90 -24.50
CA ILE A 75 8.20 -7.46 -23.28
C ILE A 75 9.68 -7.07 -23.15
N ASN A 76 10.47 -7.11 -24.25
CA ASN A 76 11.87 -6.68 -24.21
C ASN A 76 11.98 -5.18 -23.89
N ALA A 77 11.18 -4.34 -24.55
CA ALA A 77 11.16 -2.89 -24.28
C ALA A 77 10.77 -2.57 -22.83
N PHE A 78 9.85 -3.34 -22.26
CA PHE A 78 9.51 -3.23 -20.83
C PHE A 78 10.70 -3.54 -19.94
N PHE A 79 11.43 -4.64 -20.16
CA PHE A 79 12.59 -4.97 -19.36
C PHE A 79 13.74 -3.97 -19.53
N ASP A 80 13.91 -3.39 -20.73
CA ASP A 80 14.88 -2.32 -20.96
C ASP A 80 14.53 -1.09 -20.10
N ILE A 81 13.25 -0.70 -20.03
CA ILE A 81 12.78 0.42 -19.20
C ILE A 81 13.06 0.16 -17.72
N ILE A 82 12.64 -0.99 -17.19
CA ILE A 82 12.74 -1.26 -15.75
C ILE A 82 14.16 -1.60 -15.28
N SER A 83 15.11 -1.84 -16.19
CA SER A 83 16.48 -2.23 -15.84
C SER A 83 17.23 -1.20 -14.99
N ASP A 84 16.83 0.07 -15.05
CA ASP A 84 17.43 1.19 -14.33
C ASP A 84 16.78 1.47 -12.96
N TYR A 85 15.83 0.62 -12.53
CA TYR A 85 15.04 0.82 -11.30
C TYR A 85 15.34 -0.23 -10.25
N ASP A 86 15.20 0.16 -8.98
CA ASP A 86 15.41 -0.72 -7.81
C ASP A 86 14.11 -1.41 -7.36
N VAL A 87 12.96 -0.70 -7.50
CA VAL A 87 11.65 -1.15 -7.02
C VAL A 87 10.62 -1.06 -8.13
N LEU A 88 9.91 -2.15 -8.35
CA LEU A 88 8.78 -2.27 -9.25
C LEU A 88 7.51 -2.33 -8.42
N VAL A 89 6.75 -1.25 -8.40
CA VAL A 89 5.47 -1.16 -7.71
C VAL A 89 4.37 -1.65 -8.64
N GLU A 90 3.44 -2.44 -8.10
CA GLU A 90 2.34 -3.01 -8.84
C GLU A 90 1.09 -3.13 -7.93
N PHE A 91 -0.04 -3.48 -8.52
CA PHE A 91 -1.27 -3.70 -7.79
C PHE A 91 -1.80 -5.11 -8.01
N ASN A 92 -1.55 -6.04 -7.07
CA ASN A 92 -1.82 -7.48 -7.19
C ASN A 92 -0.97 -8.20 -8.27
N GLY A 93 0.05 -7.55 -8.77
CA GLY A 93 0.89 -8.04 -9.85
C GLY A 93 1.75 -9.24 -9.48
N ASP A 94 2.11 -9.39 -8.21
CA ASP A 94 2.77 -10.61 -7.69
C ASP A 94 1.95 -11.89 -7.96
N ARG A 95 0.62 -11.77 -8.10
CA ARG A 95 -0.27 -12.89 -8.35
C ARG A 95 -0.70 -13.04 -9.80
N PHE A 96 -0.66 -11.96 -10.57
CA PHE A 96 -1.14 -11.97 -11.94
C PHE A 96 -0.08 -11.49 -12.93
N ASP A 97 0.31 -10.22 -12.92
CA ASP A 97 1.11 -9.58 -13.96
C ASP A 97 2.48 -10.21 -14.15
N ILE A 98 3.24 -10.35 -13.06
CA ILE A 98 4.58 -10.93 -13.07
C ILE A 98 4.55 -12.40 -13.54
N PRO A 99 3.77 -13.31 -12.90
CA PRO A 99 3.68 -14.69 -13.35
C PRO A 99 3.10 -14.84 -14.78
N TYR A 100 2.25 -13.90 -15.20
CA TYR A 100 1.70 -13.91 -16.55
C TYR A 100 2.78 -13.64 -17.59
N ILE A 101 3.54 -12.55 -17.44
CA ILE A 101 4.66 -12.22 -18.34
C ILE A 101 5.70 -13.33 -18.35
N GLU A 102 6.10 -13.89 -17.20
CA GLU A 102 7.06 -15.00 -17.15
C GLU A 102 6.60 -16.23 -17.93
N LYS A 103 5.33 -16.60 -17.79
CA LYS A 103 4.77 -17.73 -18.57
C LYS A 103 4.67 -17.41 -20.05
N ARG A 104 4.36 -16.15 -20.41
CA ARG A 104 4.36 -15.71 -21.81
C ARG A 104 5.75 -15.79 -22.43
N MET A 105 6.77 -15.30 -21.74
CA MET A 105 8.17 -15.42 -22.19
C MET A 105 8.56 -16.88 -22.46
N ASN A 106 8.22 -17.77 -21.52
CA ASN A 106 8.49 -19.20 -21.69
C ASN A 106 7.76 -19.81 -22.91
N ALA A 107 6.49 -19.45 -23.09
CA ALA A 107 5.70 -19.92 -24.24
C ALA A 107 6.27 -19.41 -25.57
N ILE A 108 6.65 -18.14 -25.62
CA ILE A 108 7.26 -17.49 -26.80
C ILE A 108 8.63 -18.10 -27.09
N THR A 109 9.48 -18.26 -26.07
CA THR A 109 10.81 -18.89 -26.20
C THR A 109 10.70 -20.29 -26.77
N ASN A 110 9.80 -21.12 -26.26
CA ASN A 110 9.59 -22.50 -26.69
C ASN A 110 9.08 -22.59 -28.16
N LYS A 111 8.24 -21.62 -28.55
CA LYS A 111 7.60 -21.65 -29.88
C LYS A 111 8.46 -21.00 -30.97
N PHE A 112 9.10 -19.87 -30.64
CA PHE A 112 9.76 -19.01 -31.63
C PHE A 112 11.27 -18.89 -31.43
N HIS A 113 11.84 -19.52 -30.38
CA HIS A 113 13.24 -19.47 -30.00
C HIS A 113 13.76 -18.03 -29.66
N ILE A 114 12.85 -17.13 -29.29
CA ILE A 114 13.17 -15.78 -28.85
C ILE A 114 13.63 -15.85 -27.40
N LYS A 115 14.79 -15.21 -27.11
CA LYS A 115 15.32 -15.10 -25.75
C LYS A 115 14.94 -13.76 -25.13
N PHE A 116 14.55 -13.78 -23.87
CA PHE A 116 14.25 -12.60 -23.07
C PHE A 116 15.29 -12.41 -21.97
N ASN A 117 15.60 -11.16 -21.68
CA ASN A 117 16.37 -10.80 -20.49
C ASN A 117 15.39 -10.56 -19.33
N ASN A 118 15.07 -11.63 -18.56
CA ASN A 118 14.12 -11.51 -17.44
C ASN A 118 14.66 -10.53 -16.39
N GLY A 119 14.09 -9.34 -16.37
CA GLY A 119 14.43 -8.26 -15.43
C GLY A 119 13.84 -8.44 -14.03
N PHE A 120 12.78 -9.25 -13.85
CA PHE A 120 12.13 -9.43 -12.56
C PHE A 120 13.05 -9.98 -11.46
N ASN A 121 14.05 -10.78 -11.82
CA ASN A 121 15.02 -11.32 -10.86
C ASN A 121 16.00 -10.26 -10.32
N LYS A 122 16.02 -9.05 -10.88
CA LYS A 122 16.97 -7.97 -10.53
C LYS A 122 16.31 -6.81 -9.83
N ILE A 123 14.99 -6.72 -9.87
CA ILE A 123 14.19 -5.64 -9.29
C ILE A 123 13.33 -6.18 -8.14
N ARG A 124 13.18 -5.37 -7.08
CA ARG A 124 12.30 -5.72 -5.96
C ARG A 124 10.86 -5.40 -6.32
N SER A 125 9.98 -6.40 -6.35
CA SER A 125 8.53 -6.19 -6.46
C SER A 125 7.95 -5.65 -5.15
N PHE A 126 6.95 -4.75 -5.26
CA PHE A 126 6.19 -4.20 -4.16
C PHE A 126 4.70 -4.06 -4.51
N ASP A 127 3.87 -4.89 -3.89
CA ASP A 127 2.43 -4.98 -4.13
C ASP A 127 1.64 -4.00 -3.24
N LEU A 128 1.11 -2.92 -3.82
CA LEU A 128 0.27 -1.93 -3.14
C LEU A 128 -0.99 -2.55 -2.53
N MET A 129 -1.59 -3.56 -3.18
CA MET A 129 -2.75 -4.24 -2.61
C MET A 129 -2.39 -4.99 -1.34
N LYS A 130 -1.22 -5.61 -1.26
CA LYS A 130 -0.72 -6.24 -0.02
C LYS A 130 -0.41 -5.22 1.05
N CYS A 131 0.09 -4.05 0.68
CA CYS A 131 0.37 -2.94 1.58
C CYS A 131 -0.91 -2.45 2.26
N ILE A 132 -1.99 -2.17 1.51
CA ILE A 132 -3.24 -1.61 2.04
C ILE A 132 -4.16 -2.65 2.69
N LYS A 133 -4.07 -3.91 2.31
CA LYS A 133 -4.97 -4.98 2.77
C LYS A 133 -5.14 -5.07 4.29
N PRO A 134 -4.10 -4.93 5.12
CA PRO A 134 -4.23 -4.97 6.58
C PRO A 134 -5.14 -3.88 7.15
N TYR A 135 -5.25 -2.73 6.48
CA TYR A 135 -5.96 -1.55 6.93
C TYR A 135 -7.42 -1.50 6.47
N LYS A 136 -7.86 -2.47 5.68
CA LYS A 136 -9.20 -2.51 5.07
C LYS A 136 -10.33 -2.12 6.02
N TYR A 137 -10.33 -2.68 7.22
CA TYR A 137 -11.42 -2.45 8.20
C TYR A 137 -11.29 -1.09 8.88
N ALA A 138 -10.10 -0.70 9.29
CA ALA A 138 -9.83 0.60 9.90
C ALA A 138 -10.21 1.77 8.98
N LEU A 139 -10.00 1.59 7.67
CA LEU A 139 -10.34 2.57 6.64
C LEU A 139 -11.78 2.45 6.12
N GLY A 140 -12.58 1.51 6.64
CA GLY A 140 -13.96 1.31 6.20
C GLY A 140 -14.11 0.87 4.74
N LEU A 141 -13.08 0.25 4.15
CA LEU A 141 -13.10 -0.15 2.74
C LEU A 141 -13.99 -1.38 2.54
N PRO A 142 -14.98 -1.36 1.63
CA PRO A 142 -15.82 -2.52 1.32
C PRO A 142 -15.03 -3.67 0.68
N ASN A 143 -14.04 -3.34 -0.11
CA ASN A 143 -13.10 -4.28 -0.72
C ASN A 143 -11.75 -3.59 -0.96
N ILE A 144 -10.77 -4.31 -1.51
CA ILE A 144 -9.41 -3.81 -1.78
C ILE A 144 -9.14 -3.74 -3.28
N LYS A 145 -10.12 -3.42 -4.12
CA LYS A 145 -9.91 -3.15 -5.54
C LYS A 145 -9.28 -1.76 -5.72
N GLN A 146 -8.47 -1.58 -6.74
CA GLN A 146 -7.81 -0.32 -7.05
C GLN A 146 -8.81 0.86 -7.10
N LYS A 147 -9.88 0.77 -7.88
CA LYS A 147 -10.95 1.78 -7.96
C LYS A 147 -11.63 2.11 -6.61
N THR A 148 -11.68 1.13 -5.69
CA THR A 148 -12.23 1.38 -4.35
C THR A 148 -11.29 2.21 -3.50
N ILE A 149 -9.99 1.97 -3.59
CA ILE A 149 -8.97 2.70 -2.85
C ILE A 149 -8.83 4.11 -3.44
N GLU A 150 -8.83 4.25 -4.76
CA GLU A 150 -8.85 5.56 -5.43
C GLU A 150 -10.03 6.41 -4.95
N LYS A 151 -11.24 5.84 -4.95
CA LYS A 151 -12.42 6.53 -4.43
C LYS A 151 -12.29 6.92 -2.96
N TYR A 152 -11.69 6.07 -2.13
CA TYR A 152 -11.38 6.39 -0.74
C TYR A 152 -10.43 7.60 -0.65
N LEU A 153 -9.42 7.68 -1.50
CA LEU A 153 -8.49 8.81 -1.59
C LEU A 153 -9.11 10.07 -2.24
N GLY A 154 -10.38 10.01 -2.68
CA GLY A 154 -11.10 11.14 -3.29
C GLY A 154 -10.91 11.24 -4.80
N ILE A 155 -10.43 10.19 -5.45
CA ILE A 155 -10.25 10.14 -6.90
C ILE A 155 -11.46 9.46 -7.54
N ASP A 156 -12.22 10.21 -8.31
CA ASP A 156 -13.35 9.69 -9.09
C ASP A 156 -12.93 9.44 -10.54
N ARG A 157 -13.06 8.20 -10.99
CA ARG A 157 -12.82 7.81 -12.38
C ARG A 157 -14.11 7.86 -13.20
N VAL A 158 -13.98 8.25 -14.44
CA VAL A 158 -15.05 8.21 -15.44
C VAL A 158 -15.12 6.85 -16.15
N ASP A 159 -14.02 6.05 -16.09
CA ASP A 159 -13.97 4.76 -16.76
C ASP A 159 -14.94 3.73 -16.15
N THR A 160 -15.84 3.22 -17.02
CA THR A 160 -16.89 2.25 -16.67
C THR A 160 -16.60 0.83 -17.16
N PHE A 161 -15.57 0.62 -17.97
CA PHE A 161 -15.23 -0.68 -18.51
C PHE A 161 -14.49 -1.55 -17.50
N ASN A 162 -14.67 -2.86 -17.63
CA ASN A 162 -13.83 -3.86 -16.95
C ASN A 162 -12.93 -4.54 -17.99
N GLY A 163 -11.79 -5.08 -17.53
CA GLY A 163 -10.77 -5.67 -18.41
C GLY A 163 -11.33 -6.76 -19.36
N GLY A 164 -12.36 -7.52 -18.93
CA GLY A 164 -12.99 -8.55 -19.79
C GLY A 164 -13.72 -7.97 -21.00
N GLN A 165 -14.37 -6.80 -20.85
CA GLN A 165 -15.05 -6.11 -21.95
C GLN A 165 -14.05 -5.52 -22.96
N LEU A 166 -12.86 -5.15 -22.50
CA LEU A 166 -11.83 -4.55 -23.34
C LEU A 166 -11.11 -5.57 -24.24
N ILE A 167 -11.19 -6.84 -23.92
CA ILE A 167 -10.66 -7.89 -24.80
C ILE A 167 -11.36 -7.85 -26.17
N ASP A 168 -12.69 -7.80 -26.18
CA ASP A 168 -13.47 -7.70 -27.42
C ASP A 168 -13.20 -6.40 -28.16
N VAL A 169 -13.02 -5.29 -27.44
CA VAL A 169 -12.67 -3.99 -28.03
C VAL A 169 -11.29 -4.03 -28.69
N TYR A 170 -10.29 -4.64 -28.03
CA TYR A 170 -8.97 -4.81 -28.65
C TYR A 170 -9.00 -5.72 -29.87
N LEU A 171 -9.71 -6.85 -29.81
CA LEU A 171 -9.84 -7.75 -30.96
C LEU A 171 -10.59 -7.08 -32.13
N ASN A 172 -11.58 -6.22 -31.84
CA ASN A 172 -12.22 -5.40 -32.87
C ASN A 172 -11.21 -4.44 -33.51
N PHE A 173 -10.40 -3.74 -32.70
CA PHE A 173 -9.33 -2.89 -33.23
C PHE A 173 -8.40 -3.66 -34.18
N LEU A 174 -7.90 -4.84 -33.79
CA LEU A 174 -7.00 -5.63 -34.64
C LEU A 174 -7.61 -6.05 -35.99
N THR A 175 -8.94 -6.19 -36.07
CA THR A 175 -9.62 -6.64 -37.29
C THR A 175 -10.10 -5.50 -38.17
N THR A 176 -10.41 -4.36 -37.60
CA THR A 176 -11.07 -3.22 -38.27
C THR A 176 -10.23 -1.96 -38.35
N ASP A 177 -9.13 -1.89 -37.58
CA ASP A 177 -8.31 -0.67 -37.37
C ASP A 177 -9.16 0.52 -36.85
N ASP A 178 -10.20 0.21 -36.05
CA ASP A 178 -11.11 1.22 -35.52
C ASP A 178 -10.43 2.11 -34.47
N ALA A 179 -10.27 3.39 -34.81
CA ALA A 179 -9.60 4.37 -33.95
C ALA A 179 -10.28 4.52 -32.58
N LYS A 180 -11.62 4.35 -32.49
CA LYS A 180 -12.35 4.44 -31.22
C LYS A 180 -12.05 3.25 -30.32
N SER A 181 -11.97 2.05 -30.86
CA SER A 181 -11.57 0.84 -30.13
C SER A 181 -10.14 0.97 -29.60
N ARG A 182 -9.21 1.49 -30.42
CA ARG A 182 -7.85 1.79 -30.02
C ARG A 182 -7.81 2.80 -28.84
N GLU A 183 -8.53 3.91 -28.97
CA GLU A 183 -8.59 4.92 -27.91
C GLU A 183 -9.12 4.35 -26.59
N LEU A 184 -10.17 3.52 -26.64
CA LEU A 184 -10.78 2.95 -25.44
C LEU A 184 -9.80 2.05 -24.67
N VAL A 185 -9.07 1.16 -25.34
CA VAL A 185 -8.12 0.27 -24.64
C VAL A 185 -6.92 1.02 -24.08
N LEU A 186 -6.39 2.00 -24.82
CA LEU A 186 -5.30 2.85 -24.35
C LEU A 186 -5.71 3.70 -23.16
N ARG A 187 -6.91 4.30 -23.20
CA ARG A 187 -7.42 5.12 -22.12
C ARG A 187 -7.63 4.31 -20.84
N HIS A 188 -8.13 3.08 -20.93
CA HIS A 188 -8.30 2.22 -19.75
C HIS A 188 -6.99 1.98 -19.00
N ASN A 189 -5.98 1.48 -19.71
CA ASN A 189 -4.67 1.25 -19.10
C ASN A 189 -4.02 2.57 -18.63
N ARG A 190 -4.17 3.65 -19.39
CA ARG A 190 -3.70 4.97 -18.98
C ARG A 190 -4.34 5.41 -17.67
N ASP A 191 -5.66 5.21 -17.50
CA ASP A 191 -6.39 5.56 -16.28
C ASP A 191 -5.99 4.65 -15.11
N ASP A 192 -5.69 3.36 -15.34
CA ASP A 192 -5.17 2.45 -14.33
C ASP A 192 -3.75 2.85 -13.90
N MET A 193 -2.89 3.24 -14.82
CA MET A 193 -1.55 3.72 -14.53
C MET A 193 -1.55 5.05 -13.75
N GLU A 194 -2.39 6.01 -14.14
CA GLU A 194 -2.55 7.25 -13.37
C GLU A 194 -3.13 6.98 -11.98
N GLY A 195 -4.11 6.07 -11.90
CA GLY A 195 -4.68 5.61 -10.63
C GLY A 195 -3.62 5.07 -9.68
N MET A 196 -2.64 4.31 -10.18
CA MET A 196 -1.53 3.81 -9.36
C MET A 196 -0.67 4.92 -8.76
N LEU A 197 -0.49 6.06 -9.44
CA LEU A 197 0.21 7.22 -8.88
C LEU A 197 -0.54 7.76 -7.66
N TYR A 198 -1.87 7.88 -7.73
CA TYR A 198 -2.69 8.30 -6.59
C TYR A 198 -2.67 7.28 -5.44
N LEU A 199 -2.53 5.99 -5.73
CA LEU A 199 -2.39 4.98 -4.69
C LEU A 199 -1.12 5.14 -3.85
N GLY A 200 -0.15 5.94 -4.28
CA GLY A 200 0.98 6.34 -3.43
C GLY A 200 0.55 6.92 -2.09
N GLY A 201 -0.66 7.53 -2.00
CA GLY A 201 -1.23 8.03 -0.75
C GLY A 201 -1.43 6.97 0.34
N VAL A 202 -1.55 5.69 0.00
CA VAL A 202 -1.65 4.62 1.00
C VAL A 202 -0.32 4.34 1.70
N LEU A 203 0.80 4.75 1.11
CA LEU A 203 2.13 4.57 1.70
C LEU A 203 2.30 5.39 2.98
N ALA A 204 1.71 6.60 3.04
CA ALA A 204 1.71 7.41 4.25
C ALA A 204 0.97 6.71 5.40
N ILE A 205 -0.16 6.04 5.11
CA ILE A 205 -0.92 5.25 6.09
C ILE A 205 -0.07 4.10 6.64
N ASP A 206 0.65 3.40 5.78
CA ASP A 206 1.54 2.31 6.18
C ASP A 206 2.73 2.82 7.00
N MET A 207 3.33 3.97 6.63
CA MET A 207 4.40 4.62 7.39
C MET A 207 3.93 5.04 8.78
N MET A 208 2.79 5.72 8.91
CA MET A 208 2.18 6.05 10.21
C MET A 208 1.99 4.80 11.06
N THR A 209 1.42 3.73 10.48
CA THR A 209 1.16 2.48 11.19
C THR A 209 2.45 1.75 11.58
N LYS A 210 3.53 1.94 10.84
CA LYS A 210 4.87 1.41 11.16
C LYS A 210 5.64 2.27 12.16
N GLY A 211 5.08 3.41 12.56
CA GLY A 211 5.63 4.26 13.60
C GLY A 211 6.60 5.33 13.13
N ASN A 212 6.47 5.82 11.90
CA ASN A 212 7.16 7.00 11.42
C ASN A 212 6.50 8.27 12.01
N LEU A 213 6.74 8.51 13.28
CA LEU A 213 6.11 9.57 14.09
C LEU A 213 6.94 9.93 15.32
N SER A 214 6.67 11.12 15.86
CA SER A 214 7.22 11.60 17.12
C SER A 214 6.10 12.15 18.02
N LEU A 215 6.37 12.23 19.34
CA LEU A 215 5.44 12.83 20.28
C LEU A 215 5.54 14.36 20.20
N GLU A 216 4.39 15.02 20.08
CA GLU A 216 4.29 16.46 20.22
C GLU A 216 3.89 16.83 21.65
N ASN A 217 2.84 16.19 22.16
CA ASN A 217 2.29 16.48 23.48
C ASN A 217 1.49 15.29 24.01
N PHE A 218 1.26 15.27 25.33
CA PHE A 218 0.31 14.34 25.93
C PHE A 218 -0.42 14.98 27.13
N SER A 219 -1.57 14.44 27.47
CA SER A 219 -2.38 14.88 28.60
C SER A 219 -3.29 13.78 29.12
N VAL A 220 -3.72 13.93 30.40
CA VAL A 220 -4.81 13.14 30.95
C VAL A 220 -6.04 14.03 31.03
N LYS A 221 -7.16 13.58 30.43
CA LYS A 221 -8.43 14.33 30.42
C LYS A 221 -9.58 13.49 30.93
N ASP A 222 -10.46 14.11 31.71
CA ASP A 222 -11.78 13.54 32.02
C ASP A 222 -12.76 13.93 30.90
N ILE A 223 -13.35 12.91 30.28
CA ILE A 223 -14.37 13.08 29.25
C ILE A 223 -15.60 12.29 29.70
N ALA A 224 -16.62 13.02 30.13
CA ALA A 224 -17.90 12.45 30.62
C ALA A 224 -17.72 11.41 31.74
N GLY A 225 -16.84 11.70 32.71
CA GLY A 225 -16.57 10.86 33.87
C GLY A 225 -15.66 9.65 33.60
N LYS A 226 -14.98 9.65 32.45
CA LYS A 226 -13.97 8.66 32.10
C LYS A 226 -12.64 9.34 31.82
N LEU A 227 -11.58 8.81 32.42
CA LEU A 227 -10.22 9.31 32.18
C LEU A 227 -9.64 8.71 30.89
N PHE A 228 -9.00 9.58 30.13
CA PHE A 228 -8.28 9.22 28.91
C PHE A 228 -6.86 9.76 28.94
N PHE A 229 -5.92 8.95 28.45
CA PHE A 229 -4.59 9.39 28.06
C PHE A 229 -4.68 9.83 26.61
N ILE A 230 -4.36 11.07 26.35
CA ILE A 230 -4.43 11.70 25.02
C ILE A 230 -3.01 12.02 24.61
N MET A 231 -2.65 11.66 23.39
CA MET A 231 -1.36 11.94 22.78
C MET A 231 -1.59 12.67 21.46
N ASP A 232 -0.89 13.77 21.26
CA ASP A 232 -0.75 14.47 20.00
C ASP A 232 0.61 14.09 19.39
N LEU A 233 0.60 13.64 18.14
CA LEU A 233 1.75 13.06 17.47
C LEU A 233 1.99 13.80 16.15
N ASN A 234 3.25 14.07 15.82
CA ASN A 234 3.69 14.53 14.50
C ASN A 234 4.02 13.34 13.62
N LEU A 235 3.45 13.30 12.42
CA LEU A 235 3.73 12.30 11.40
C LEU A 235 4.90 12.78 10.52
N GLU A 236 5.87 11.92 10.26
CA GLU A 236 7.00 12.23 9.38
C GLU A 236 6.57 12.38 7.90
N THR A 237 5.42 11.82 7.56
CA THR A 237 4.82 11.91 6.23
C THR A 237 3.35 12.21 6.36
N GLY A 238 2.91 13.31 5.77
CA GLY A 238 1.53 13.76 5.81
C GLY A 238 0.56 12.78 5.15
N LEU A 239 -0.64 12.67 5.71
CA LEU A 239 -1.71 11.83 5.18
C LEU A 239 -2.46 12.57 4.09
N THR A 240 -2.74 11.90 3.01
CA THR A 240 -3.55 12.42 1.89
C THR A 240 -5.04 12.49 2.23
N LYS A 241 -5.46 11.74 3.24
CA LYS A 241 -6.87 11.59 3.63
C LYS A 241 -6.98 11.48 5.14
N HIS A 242 -7.96 12.21 5.70
CA HIS A 242 -8.36 12.06 7.10
C HIS A 242 -8.71 10.60 7.45
N ILE A 243 -8.17 10.13 8.56
CA ILE A 243 -8.40 8.79 9.11
C ILE A 243 -9.01 8.94 10.49
N SER A 244 -10.16 8.29 10.71
CA SER A 244 -10.73 8.11 12.04
C SER A 244 -11.06 6.64 12.24
N SER A 245 -10.47 6.03 13.26
CA SER A 245 -10.65 4.60 13.54
C SER A 245 -10.60 4.33 15.04
N SER A 246 -11.23 3.24 15.47
CA SER A 246 -11.23 2.86 16.87
C SER A 246 -11.22 1.35 17.07
N SER A 247 -10.59 0.92 18.15
CA SER A 247 -10.55 -0.47 18.57
C SER A 247 -10.36 -0.54 20.08
N TYR A 248 -11.04 -1.48 20.73
CA TYR A 248 -10.91 -1.72 22.17
C TYR A 248 -11.12 -0.49 23.07
N GLY A 249 -11.93 0.47 22.62
CA GLY A 249 -12.17 1.73 23.35
C GLY A 249 -11.11 2.82 23.13
N ALA A 250 -10.00 2.48 22.50
CA ALA A 250 -9.02 3.44 22.02
C ALA A 250 -9.42 3.97 20.64
N ALA A 251 -9.03 5.20 20.31
CA ALA A 251 -9.32 5.83 19.03
C ALA A 251 -8.10 6.59 18.50
N ILE A 252 -7.96 6.59 17.18
CA ILE A 252 -7.06 7.46 16.43
C ILE A 252 -7.88 8.40 15.55
N ASP A 253 -7.43 9.63 15.47
CA ASP A 253 -7.91 10.64 14.53
C ASP A 253 -6.67 11.31 13.92
N ALA A 254 -6.51 11.25 12.59
CA ALA A 254 -5.28 11.68 11.94
C ALA A 254 -5.57 12.34 10.59
N GLU A 255 -4.90 13.47 10.35
CA GLU A 255 -4.98 14.24 9.11
C GLU A 255 -3.67 14.99 8.88
N ASP A 256 -3.32 15.20 7.63
CA ASP A 256 -2.09 15.88 7.25
C ASP A 256 -0.87 15.29 8.01
N ASP A 257 -0.13 16.10 8.72
CA ASP A 257 1.05 15.74 9.49
C ASP A 257 0.80 15.48 10.98
N TRP A 258 -0.48 15.41 11.39
CA TRP A 258 -0.89 15.23 12.79
C TRP A 258 -1.67 13.92 12.99
N ALA A 259 -1.50 13.31 14.17
CA ALA A 259 -2.35 12.23 14.66
C ALA A 259 -2.64 12.36 16.15
N GLY A 260 -3.92 12.31 16.54
CA GLY A 260 -4.37 12.26 17.93
C GLY A 260 -4.75 10.84 18.34
N LEU A 261 -4.17 10.35 19.43
CA LEU A 261 -4.58 9.10 20.08
C LEU A 261 -5.34 9.39 21.36
N ARG A 262 -6.45 8.69 21.57
CA ARG A 262 -7.25 8.70 22.77
C ARG A 262 -7.39 7.31 23.35
N ILE A 263 -6.77 7.07 24.50
CA ILE A 263 -6.69 5.75 25.15
C ILE A 263 -7.39 5.81 26.51
N PRO A 264 -8.39 4.95 26.80
CA PRO A 264 -9.05 4.95 28.09
C PRO A 264 -8.10 4.47 29.20
N ILE A 265 -8.18 5.12 30.37
CA ILE A 265 -7.43 4.79 31.59
C ILE A 265 -8.33 3.97 32.50
N PHE A 266 -7.85 2.82 32.97
CA PHE A 266 -8.54 1.95 33.91
C PHE A 266 -7.73 1.80 35.20
N ALA A 267 -8.18 2.41 36.30
CA ALA A 267 -7.53 2.35 37.60
C ALA A 267 -6.00 2.72 37.53
N GLY A 268 -5.68 3.80 36.83
CA GLY A 268 -4.31 4.27 36.66
C GLY A 268 -3.47 3.45 35.65
N LYS A 269 -4.12 2.63 34.83
CA LYS A 269 -3.45 1.75 33.85
C LYS A 269 -3.96 2.03 32.43
N LEU A 270 -3.06 1.89 31.47
CA LEU A 270 -3.36 1.88 30.04
C LEU A 270 -3.44 0.43 29.53
N ASN A 271 -4.45 0.13 28.75
CA ASN A 271 -4.55 -1.18 28.13
C ASN A 271 -3.46 -1.36 27.07
N TYR A 272 -2.98 -2.60 27.01
CA TYR A 272 -2.07 -3.06 25.99
C TYR A 272 -2.65 -4.34 25.40
N TYR A 273 -3.03 -4.31 24.12
CA TYR A 273 -3.76 -5.40 23.49
C TYR A 273 -2.83 -6.32 22.72
N LEU A 274 -3.03 -7.62 22.90
CA LEU A 274 -2.41 -8.67 22.10
C LEU A 274 -3.38 -9.10 21.02
N GLY A 275 -2.92 -9.18 19.81
CA GLY A 275 -3.68 -9.77 18.71
C GLY A 275 -4.09 -11.22 19.02
N THR A 276 -5.25 -11.63 18.49
CA THR A 276 -5.85 -12.96 18.76
C THR A 276 -5.01 -14.17 18.29
N LYS A 277 -3.91 -13.93 17.60
CA LYS A 277 -3.03 -14.97 17.04
C LYS A 277 -1.74 -15.20 17.82
N GLU A 278 -1.50 -14.45 18.87
CA GLU A 278 -0.22 -14.49 19.54
C GLU A 278 -0.20 -15.49 20.67
N LYS A 279 0.68 -16.46 20.51
CA LYS A 279 0.85 -17.56 21.45
C LYS A 279 1.77 -17.22 22.62
N ASP A 280 2.48 -16.10 22.59
CA ASP A 280 3.63 -15.83 23.44
C ASP A 280 3.58 -14.49 24.19
N GLY A 281 2.40 -13.99 24.47
CA GLY A 281 2.22 -12.82 25.32
C GLY A 281 2.17 -13.20 26.80
N ALA A 282 2.79 -12.39 27.63
CA ALA A 282 2.84 -12.64 29.06
C ALA A 282 2.50 -11.40 29.86
N ILE A 283 1.58 -11.49 30.83
CA ILE A 283 1.29 -10.46 31.82
C ILE A 283 2.13 -10.71 33.06
N THR A 284 2.70 -9.65 33.62
CA THR A 284 3.39 -9.72 34.91
C THR A 284 2.39 -9.77 36.06
N LYS A 285 2.86 -10.19 37.24
CA LYS A 285 2.11 -10.17 38.49
C LYS A 285 1.60 -8.75 38.82
N ASP A 286 2.27 -7.71 38.32
CA ASP A 286 1.96 -6.30 38.54
C ASP A 286 1.09 -5.71 37.43
N GLY A 287 0.64 -6.52 36.46
CA GLY A 287 -0.24 -6.10 35.38
C GLY A 287 0.46 -5.49 34.16
N TYR A 288 1.76 -5.70 33.99
CA TYR A 288 2.53 -5.26 32.84
C TYR A 288 2.63 -6.34 31.76
N PHE A 289 2.81 -5.93 30.52
CA PHE A 289 2.93 -6.82 29.38
C PHE A 289 4.35 -7.14 29.02
N VAL A 290 4.60 -8.41 28.70
CA VAL A 290 5.74 -8.82 27.89
C VAL A 290 5.23 -9.56 26.68
N THR A 291 5.54 -9.09 25.51
CA THR A 291 5.28 -9.85 24.30
C THR A 291 6.47 -9.88 23.39
N ALA A 292 6.71 -11.04 22.82
CA ALA A 292 7.07 -11.09 21.44
C ALA A 292 5.79 -10.80 20.63
N LEU A 293 5.39 -9.54 20.52
CA LEU A 293 4.33 -9.16 19.63
C LEU A 293 4.74 -9.54 18.23
N SER A 294 3.95 -10.33 17.56
CA SER A 294 4.18 -10.80 16.22
C SER A 294 4.47 -9.64 15.30
N ASN A 295 5.58 -9.20 15.02
CA ASN A 295 6.05 -8.14 14.14
C ASN A 295 6.16 -6.73 14.73
N TYR A 296 5.81 -6.50 16.00
CA TYR A 296 6.13 -5.27 16.68
C TYR A 296 7.27 -5.52 17.67
N SER A 297 8.46 -5.03 17.35
CA SER A 297 9.63 -5.09 18.24
C SER A 297 9.56 -3.96 19.26
N GLY A 298 8.52 -3.97 20.12
CA GLY A 298 8.35 -2.99 21.19
C GLY A 298 9.49 -3.03 22.18
N ASN A 299 9.73 -1.91 22.86
CA ASN A 299 10.75 -1.77 23.87
C ASN A 299 10.46 -2.69 25.08
N SER A 300 11.29 -3.70 25.31
CA SER A 300 11.17 -4.65 26.42
C SER A 300 11.21 -3.99 27.82
N ALA A 301 11.61 -2.70 27.91
CA ALA A 301 11.61 -1.95 29.17
C ALA A 301 10.20 -1.67 29.71
N LEU A 302 9.15 -1.72 28.88
CA LEU A 302 7.75 -1.60 29.33
C LEU A 302 7.25 -2.86 30.07
N TYR A 303 8.03 -3.95 30.11
CA TYR A 303 7.53 -5.27 30.44
C TYR A 303 8.36 -5.97 31.49
N LYS A 304 7.70 -6.49 32.50
CA LYS A 304 8.32 -7.32 33.52
C LYS A 304 7.54 -8.62 33.71
N ASP A 305 8.22 -9.75 33.67
CA ASP A 305 7.84 -11.11 34.04
C ASP A 305 6.40 -11.67 33.89
N SER A 306 6.28 -12.93 33.58
CA SER A 306 5.29 -13.57 32.75
C SER A 306 4.16 -14.35 33.40
N ALA A 307 2.92 -14.06 32.99
CA ALA A 307 1.83 -15.04 32.90
C ALA A 307 1.11 -14.84 31.55
N ARG A 308 0.82 -15.91 30.82
CA ARG A 308 0.19 -15.84 29.49
C ARG A 308 -1.23 -15.28 29.58
N SER A 309 -1.51 -14.17 28.89
CA SER A 309 -2.84 -13.57 28.75
C SER A 309 -3.01 -12.90 27.38
N LYS A 310 -4.26 -12.65 27.02
CA LYS A 310 -4.62 -11.98 25.75
C LYS A 310 -4.64 -10.44 25.86
N SER A 311 -4.49 -9.87 27.04
CA SER A 311 -4.46 -8.41 27.27
C SER A 311 -3.66 -8.08 28.53
N GLY A 312 -3.09 -6.91 28.63
CA GLY A 312 -2.36 -6.38 29.76
C GLY A 312 -2.39 -4.87 29.84
N TYR A 313 -1.56 -4.36 30.71
CA TYR A 313 -1.62 -2.96 31.08
C TYR A 313 -0.23 -2.37 31.20
N VAL A 314 -0.10 -1.11 30.82
CA VAL A 314 1.03 -0.27 31.16
C VAL A 314 0.59 0.62 32.33
N MET A 315 1.40 0.74 33.40
CA MET A 315 1.11 1.67 34.49
C MET A 315 1.33 3.10 34.01
N LEU A 316 0.36 3.95 34.31
CA LEU A 316 0.46 5.38 34.05
C LEU A 316 1.09 6.03 35.30
N ASP A 317 2.37 5.85 35.50
CA ASP A 317 3.15 6.32 36.62
C ASP A 317 4.25 7.31 36.16
N ASP A 318 4.97 7.90 37.13
CA ASP A 318 6.02 8.87 36.84
C ASP A 318 7.15 8.31 35.96
N THR A 319 7.39 6.99 36.03
CA THR A 319 8.39 6.33 35.20
C THR A 319 7.96 6.35 33.72
N PHE A 320 6.71 6.04 33.45
CA PHE A 320 6.16 6.08 32.10
C PHE A 320 6.01 7.52 31.60
N LEU A 321 5.39 8.40 32.42
CA LEU A 321 5.13 9.81 32.04
C LEU A 321 6.41 10.62 31.90
N GLY A 322 7.47 10.27 32.62
CA GLY A 322 8.78 10.92 32.53
C GLY A 322 9.68 10.41 31.40
N ASN A 323 9.19 9.47 30.57
CA ASN A 323 9.99 8.86 29.51
C ASN A 323 9.27 8.91 28.16
N GLU A 324 9.62 9.92 27.36
CA GLU A 324 9.04 10.17 26.04
C GLU A 324 9.18 8.94 25.10
N ASP A 325 10.32 8.27 25.11
CA ASP A 325 10.54 7.08 24.27
C ASP A 325 9.53 5.97 24.58
N LEU A 326 9.19 5.77 25.86
CA LEU A 326 8.17 4.80 26.26
C LEU A 326 6.76 5.19 25.80
N ILE A 327 6.44 6.48 25.87
CA ILE A 327 5.15 7.01 25.40
C ILE A 327 5.04 6.83 23.87
N VAL A 328 6.09 7.15 23.12
CA VAL A 328 6.14 6.97 21.68
C VAL A 328 6.01 5.49 21.30
N GLU A 329 6.73 4.59 21.97
CA GLU A 329 6.62 3.16 21.74
C GLU A 329 5.21 2.63 22.03
N TYR A 330 4.57 3.12 23.07
CA TYR A 330 3.18 2.78 23.37
C TYR A 330 2.22 3.32 22.30
N ALA A 331 2.42 4.57 21.85
CA ALA A 331 1.63 5.17 20.76
C ALA A 331 1.73 4.33 19.47
N LYS A 332 2.95 3.96 19.05
CA LYS A 332 3.21 3.10 17.90
C LYS A 332 2.45 1.78 17.99
N HIS A 333 2.52 1.14 19.16
CA HIS A 333 1.79 -0.09 19.41
C HIS A 333 0.28 0.09 19.25
N MET A 334 -0.29 1.14 19.89
CA MET A 334 -1.73 1.37 19.83
C MET A 334 -2.23 1.72 18.43
N ILE A 335 -1.47 2.51 17.66
CA ILE A 335 -1.79 2.79 16.25
C ILE A 335 -1.82 1.47 15.46
N TYR A 336 -0.80 0.64 15.62
CA TYR A 336 -0.74 -0.66 14.96
C TYR A 336 -1.97 -1.53 15.28
N GLU A 337 -2.35 -1.64 16.56
CA GLU A 337 -3.50 -2.43 17.00
C GLU A 337 -4.83 -1.87 16.45
N ILE A 338 -5.01 -0.54 16.48
CA ILE A 338 -6.21 0.10 15.96
C ILE A 338 -6.30 -0.09 14.44
N MET A 339 -5.21 0.16 13.72
CA MET A 339 -5.20 0.13 12.25
C MET A 339 -5.27 -1.27 11.65
N LYS A 340 -4.74 -2.28 12.34
CA LYS A 340 -4.77 -3.68 11.87
C LYS A 340 -5.87 -4.54 12.50
N TYR A 341 -6.74 -3.94 13.29
CA TYR A 341 -7.89 -4.63 13.86
C TYR A 341 -8.86 -5.12 12.77
N ASN A 342 -9.14 -6.41 12.77
CA ASN A 342 -9.95 -7.07 11.74
C ASN A 342 -11.41 -7.29 12.15
N GLY A 343 -11.92 -6.62 13.20
CA GLY A 343 -13.32 -6.73 13.61
C GLY A 343 -13.74 -8.12 14.18
N LYS A 344 -12.78 -8.92 14.71
CA LYS A 344 -13.03 -10.26 15.29
C LYS A 344 -13.14 -10.21 16.79
#